data_bf1e17b6c874d676ee52c04c4133190e
#
_entry.id   bf1e17b6c874d676ee52c04c4133190e
#
_cell.length_a   1.000
_cell.length_b   1.000
_cell.length_c   1.000
_cell.angle_alpha   90.00
_cell.angle_beta   90.00
_cell.angle_gamma   90.00
#
_symmetry.space_group_name_H-M   'P 1'
#
loop_
_entity.id
_entity.type
_entity.pdbx_description
1 polymer ?
#
loop_
_entity_poly.entity_id
_entity_poly.type
_entity_poly.pdbx_seq_one_letter_code
_entity_poly.pdbx_strand_id
1 'polypeptide(L)'
;MSQVSKRRKLRVVYATSEVAPFSKTGGLGDVSGSLPQALKKVGARVAVISPLYSSIKPEWKQKMKKVYELQVPLSWRFEYCGLWHLVHEGVDFYFVDNESYFARDGLYGYFDDGERYAFFSKALCELTAHVPELSCDVLHCNDWQTALAPVFLREQYQGVPEVHNVKTVFSIHNVMFQGQFTDKMLSDVLGLADIPAAVNQLRCDASSINFMKGALCYSDYLLTVSPTYARELQTEHFGEGMDDIFRRRQSVLRGILNGIDIGAWSPASDPYIPQNFSARHMEGKAECKRQLQEELGLEVNPDVPLAVMVTRLTNQKGLGLIRYAMDRLICAGIEVAVLGTGDAEQEDAMRFFDGHYGNRMAARIEFDIALSHRMYAGADMFLMPSEFEPCGLSQMISMRYGTLPVVRETGGLADSVKPYNQFTGEGTGFSFANQNADEMADIILYAADVYRNDKQAWANLVKQAMAEDFSWHNAANEYLDVYHLLHPEIIRYVRRRDW
;
A
#
# COMPACT_ATOMS: atom_id res chain seq x y z
N MET A 1 41.78 3.66 -5.94
CA MET A 1 41.68 2.20 -5.75
C MET A 1 40.51 1.71 -6.59
N SER A 2 40.76 0.83 -7.58
CA SER A 2 39.69 0.29 -8.42
C SER A 2 38.76 -0.59 -7.56
N GLN A 3 37.49 -0.19 -7.46
CA GLN A 3 36.46 -1.03 -6.82
C GLN A 3 36.37 -2.35 -7.60
N VAL A 4 36.76 -3.45 -6.97
CA VAL A 4 36.56 -4.79 -7.55
C VAL A 4 35.08 -5.08 -7.56
N SER A 5 34.46 -5.12 -8.74
CA SER A 5 33.03 -5.41 -8.90
C SER A 5 32.73 -6.84 -8.40
N LYS A 6 31.81 -6.95 -7.45
CA LYS A 6 31.41 -8.24 -6.87
C LYS A 6 30.22 -8.80 -7.67
N ARG A 7 30.43 -9.93 -8.35
CA ARG A 7 29.34 -10.70 -8.98
C ARG A 7 28.58 -11.50 -7.90
N ARG A 8 27.63 -10.87 -7.21
CA ARG A 8 26.70 -11.55 -6.28
C ARG A 8 25.35 -10.87 -6.33
N LYS A 9 24.32 -11.57 -5.86
CA LYS A 9 23.00 -10.95 -5.67
C LYS A 9 23.05 -9.91 -4.56
N LEU A 10 22.37 -8.80 -4.77
CA LEU A 10 22.13 -7.79 -3.76
C LEU A 10 21.24 -8.37 -2.68
N ARG A 11 21.60 -8.17 -1.40
CA ARG A 11 20.89 -8.67 -0.23
C ARG A 11 20.07 -7.56 0.39
N VAL A 12 18.78 -7.78 0.51
CA VAL A 12 17.81 -6.83 1.07
C VAL A 12 17.16 -7.43 2.30
N VAL A 13 17.21 -6.73 3.41
CA VAL A 13 16.30 -6.94 4.53
C VAL A 13 15.15 -5.96 4.39
N TYR A 14 13.96 -6.48 4.21
CA TYR A 14 12.71 -5.73 4.05
C TYR A 14 11.98 -5.73 5.40
N ALA A 15 12.03 -4.60 6.10
CA ALA A 15 11.45 -4.42 7.42
C ALA A 15 10.06 -3.77 7.32
N THR A 16 9.08 -4.37 7.96
CA THR A 16 7.68 -3.93 7.89
C THR A 16 6.90 -4.29 9.14
N SER A 17 5.90 -3.48 9.48
CA SER A 17 4.98 -3.78 10.57
C SER A 17 3.81 -4.68 10.17
N GLU A 18 3.53 -4.78 8.87
CA GLU A 18 2.47 -5.63 8.31
C GLU A 18 2.99 -6.46 7.16
N VAL A 19 2.55 -7.72 7.04
CA VAL A 19 2.87 -8.59 5.91
C VAL A 19 1.80 -9.65 5.72
N ALA A 20 1.12 -9.63 4.56
CA ALA A 20 0.18 -10.69 4.18
C ALA A 20 0.95 -11.99 3.85
N PRO A 21 0.41 -13.16 4.18
CA PRO A 21 -0.91 -13.45 4.78
C PRO A 21 -0.89 -13.49 6.32
N PHE A 22 0.19 -13.09 6.98
CA PHE A 22 0.41 -13.26 8.41
C PHE A 22 -0.28 -12.19 9.26
N SER A 23 -0.06 -10.91 8.91
CA SER A 23 -0.64 -9.75 9.61
C SER A 23 -0.96 -8.65 8.61
N LYS A 24 -2.19 -8.12 8.65
CA LYS A 24 -2.63 -7.10 7.71
C LYS A 24 -3.77 -6.27 8.29
N THR A 25 -3.66 -4.95 8.14
CA THR A 25 -4.74 -3.99 8.40
C THR A 25 -4.99 -3.08 7.19
N GLY A 26 -4.01 -2.95 6.30
CA GLY A 26 -4.08 -2.04 5.16
C GLY A 26 -3.25 -2.47 3.95
N GLY A 27 -3.04 -1.54 3.02
CA GLY A 27 -2.29 -1.78 1.78
C GLY A 27 -0.81 -2.11 1.99
N LEU A 28 -0.21 -1.67 3.11
CA LEU A 28 1.16 -2.04 3.46
C LEU A 28 1.33 -3.56 3.55
N GLY A 29 0.35 -4.25 4.16
CA GLY A 29 0.37 -5.71 4.25
C GLY A 29 0.39 -6.40 2.88
N ASP A 30 -0.38 -5.89 1.91
CA ASP A 30 -0.41 -6.43 0.53
C ASP A 30 0.93 -6.20 -0.19
N VAL A 31 1.47 -4.98 -0.09
CA VAL A 31 2.78 -4.64 -0.67
C VAL A 31 3.87 -5.53 -0.09
N SER A 32 3.93 -5.65 1.24
CA SER A 32 4.94 -6.44 1.95
C SER A 32 4.82 -7.94 1.70
N GLY A 33 3.63 -8.43 1.37
CA GLY A 33 3.41 -9.82 0.96
C GLY A 33 3.84 -10.13 -0.47
N SER A 34 3.81 -9.12 -1.38
CA SER A 34 3.99 -9.35 -2.82
C SER A 34 5.34 -8.85 -3.35
N LEU A 35 5.78 -7.64 -2.97
CA LEU A 35 7.02 -7.05 -3.46
C LEU A 35 8.28 -7.88 -3.17
N PRO A 36 8.48 -8.48 -1.98
CA PRO A 36 9.65 -9.32 -1.71
C PRO A 36 9.79 -10.50 -2.67
N GLN A 37 8.69 -11.13 -3.03
CA GLN A 37 8.67 -12.23 -4.00
C GLN A 37 9.07 -11.72 -5.41
N ALA A 38 8.54 -10.57 -5.81
CA ALA A 38 8.87 -9.96 -7.09
C ALA A 38 10.35 -9.54 -7.15
N LEU A 39 10.89 -8.93 -6.09
CA LEU A 39 12.32 -8.58 -5.97
C LEU A 39 13.22 -9.81 -6.10
N LYS A 40 12.81 -10.95 -5.51
CA LYS A 40 13.53 -12.21 -5.66
C LYS A 40 13.51 -12.70 -7.11
N LYS A 41 12.38 -12.57 -7.80
CA LYS A 41 12.24 -12.97 -9.22
C LYS A 41 13.13 -12.13 -10.13
N VAL A 42 13.30 -10.83 -9.85
CA VAL A 42 14.18 -9.93 -10.63
C VAL A 42 15.64 -9.98 -10.21
N GLY A 43 16.01 -10.80 -9.21
CA GLY A 43 17.41 -11.16 -8.93
C GLY A 43 17.98 -10.72 -7.58
N ALA A 44 17.23 -10.09 -6.70
CA ALA A 44 17.65 -9.82 -5.33
C ALA A 44 17.62 -11.10 -4.44
N ARG A 45 18.34 -11.08 -3.33
CA ARG A 45 18.10 -11.97 -2.18
C ARG A 45 17.38 -11.17 -1.12
N VAL A 46 16.16 -11.57 -0.77
CA VAL A 46 15.30 -10.81 0.14
C VAL A 46 14.95 -11.65 1.35
N ALA A 47 15.06 -11.06 2.53
CA ALA A 47 14.49 -11.54 3.77
C ALA A 47 13.50 -10.47 4.29
N VAL A 48 12.33 -10.90 4.77
CA VAL A 48 11.32 -10.01 5.35
C VAL A 48 11.37 -10.12 6.86
N ILE A 49 11.33 -8.99 7.57
CA ILE A 49 11.25 -8.96 9.05
C ILE A 49 10.00 -8.19 9.47
N SER A 50 9.20 -8.82 10.33
CA SER A 50 7.97 -8.24 10.90
C SER A 50 7.83 -8.64 12.38
N PRO A 51 7.04 -7.93 13.21
CA PRO A 51 6.75 -8.38 14.56
C PRO A 51 5.95 -9.71 14.58
N LEU A 52 6.17 -10.52 15.60
CA LEU A 52 5.40 -11.73 15.87
C LEU A 52 4.12 -11.39 16.65
N TYR A 53 3.11 -10.91 15.96
CA TYR A 53 1.84 -10.55 16.61
C TYR A 53 1.05 -11.77 17.09
N SER A 54 0.28 -11.58 18.17
CA SER A 54 -0.65 -12.63 18.66
C SER A 54 -1.74 -12.95 17.64
N SER A 55 -2.15 -11.98 16.83
CA SER A 55 -3.16 -12.12 15.77
C SER A 55 -2.75 -13.00 14.59
N ILE A 56 -1.46 -13.36 14.46
CA ILE A 56 -1.01 -14.31 13.45
C ILE A 56 -1.66 -15.68 13.74
N LYS A 57 -2.34 -16.24 12.74
CA LYS A 57 -3.08 -17.50 12.88
C LYS A 57 -2.21 -18.65 13.36
N PRO A 58 -2.75 -19.54 14.22
CA PRO A 58 -1.98 -20.69 14.77
C PRO A 58 -1.36 -21.59 13.71
N GLU A 59 -2.01 -21.76 12.55
CA GLU A 59 -1.51 -22.55 11.44
C GLU A 59 -0.17 -22.06 10.88
N TRP A 60 0.09 -20.75 10.95
CA TRP A 60 1.36 -20.15 10.57
C TRP A 60 2.39 -20.31 11.67
N LYS A 61 2.01 -20.00 12.93
CA LYS A 61 2.91 -20.12 14.09
C LYS A 61 3.47 -21.53 14.25
N GLN A 62 2.66 -22.57 13.99
CA GLN A 62 3.10 -23.97 14.03
C GLN A 62 4.18 -24.32 12.99
N LYS A 63 4.26 -23.58 11.90
CA LYS A 63 5.29 -23.77 10.86
C LYS A 63 6.57 -22.98 11.14
N MET A 64 6.53 -22.03 12.06
CA MET A 64 7.67 -21.18 12.42
C MET A 64 8.63 -21.96 13.34
N LYS A 65 9.93 -21.65 13.22
CA LYS A 65 10.97 -22.18 14.09
C LYS A 65 11.72 -21.02 14.72
N LYS A 66 11.93 -21.06 16.02
CA LYS A 66 12.83 -20.12 16.70
C LYS A 66 14.26 -20.41 16.26
N VAL A 67 14.93 -19.41 15.71
CA VAL A 67 16.27 -19.55 15.12
C VAL A 67 17.34 -18.77 15.87
N TYR A 68 16.96 -17.73 16.59
CA TYR A 68 17.88 -16.89 17.33
C TYR A 68 17.19 -16.22 18.52
N GLU A 69 18.00 -15.74 19.49
CA GLU A 69 17.56 -14.83 20.54
C GLU A 69 18.69 -13.91 20.94
N LEU A 70 18.36 -12.69 21.30
CA LEU A 70 19.30 -11.68 21.82
C LEU A 70 18.59 -10.71 22.75
N GLN A 71 19.39 -9.83 23.37
CA GLN A 71 18.89 -8.70 24.15
C GLN A 71 19.06 -7.43 23.35
N VAL A 72 17.98 -6.67 23.19
CA VAL A 72 17.98 -5.38 22.51
C VAL A 72 18.20 -4.26 23.52
N PRO A 73 19.26 -3.47 23.39
CA PRO A 73 19.48 -2.32 24.28
C PRO A 73 18.48 -1.20 23.94
N LEU A 74 17.63 -0.86 24.89
CA LEU A 74 16.64 0.18 24.75
C LEU A 74 16.84 1.24 25.85
N SER A 75 17.65 2.28 25.54
CA SER A 75 18.17 3.26 26.50
C SER A 75 18.92 2.58 27.68
N TRP A 76 18.40 2.69 28.89
CA TRP A 76 19.00 2.15 30.10
C TRP A 76 18.68 0.67 30.39
N ARG A 77 17.83 0.03 29.60
CA ARG A 77 17.37 -1.35 29.81
C ARG A 77 17.66 -2.25 28.59
N PHE A 78 17.53 -3.52 28.83
CA PHE A 78 17.65 -4.56 27.78
C PHE A 78 16.34 -5.32 27.68
N GLU A 79 15.83 -5.47 26.46
CA GLU A 79 14.58 -6.13 26.18
C GLU A 79 14.83 -7.45 25.41
N TYR A 80 14.13 -8.49 25.79
CA TYR A 80 14.18 -9.77 25.08
C TYR A 80 13.74 -9.64 23.64
N CYS A 81 14.46 -10.31 22.73
CA CYS A 81 14.13 -10.42 21.32
C CYS A 81 14.37 -11.85 20.86
N GLY A 82 13.29 -12.60 20.66
CA GLY A 82 13.32 -13.87 19.95
C GLY A 82 13.17 -13.66 18.45
N LEU A 83 13.82 -14.51 17.65
CA LEU A 83 13.68 -14.49 16.19
C LEU A 83 13.12 -15.82 15.72
N TRP A 84 11.96 -15.76 15.07
CA TRP A 84 11.30 -16.92 14.48
C TRP A 84 11.37 -16.85 12.96
N HIS A 85 11.53 -17.98 12.31
CA HIS A 85 11.72 -18.09 10.86
C HIS A 85 10.70 -19.02 10.21
N LEU A 86 10.23 -18.62 9.03
CA LEU A 86 9.38 -19.41 8.15
C LEU A 86 9.72 -19.11 6.70
N VAL A 87 9.76 -20.13 5.85
CA VAL A 87 9.80 -19.94 4.40
C VAL A 87 8.39 -20.05 3.84
N HIS A 88 7.94 -18.99 3.15
CA HIS A 88 6.66 -18.98 2.47
C HIS A 88 6.85 -18.48 1.03
N GLU A 89 6.31 -19.21 0.05
CA GLU A 89 6.46 -18.93 -1.39
C GLU A 89 7.92 -18.66 -1.81
N GLY A 90 8.83 -19.35 -1.15
CA GLY A 90 10.26 -19.27 -1.40
C GLY A 90 10.96 -18.02 -0.87
N VAL A 91 10.29 -17.16 -0.12
CA VAL A 91 10.87 -16.01 0.59
C VAL A 91 11.08 -16.37 2.05
N ASP A 92 12.17 -15.90 2.65
CA ASP A 92 12.49 -16.07 4.06
C ASP A 92 11.77 -14.96 4.86
N PHE A 93 10.87 -15.36 5.76
CA PHE A 93 10.17 -14.47 6.69
C PHE A 93 10.71 -14.69 8.10
N TYR A 94 11.05 -13.61 8.75
CA TYR A 94 11.52 -13.57 10.13
C TYR A 94 10.54 -12.74 10.98
N PHE A 95 10.27 -13.23 12.18
CA PHE A 95 9.32 -12.58 13.08
C PHE A 95 10.01 -12.29 14.42
N VAL A 96 9.96 -11.03 14.82
CA VAL A 96 10.51 -10.52 16.08
C VAL A 96 9.53 -10.80 17.21
N ASP A 97 9.93 -11.64 18.13
CA ASP A 97 9.16 -12.06 19.28
C ASP A 97 9.53 -11.25 20.51
N ASN A 98 8.55 -10.56 21.03
CA ASN A 98 8.51 -9.97 22.38
C ASN A 98 7.04 -9.91 22.80
N GLU A 99 6.63 -10.81 23.70
CA GLU A 99 5.23 -10.91 24.11
C GLU A 99 4.71 -9.62 24.77
N SER A 100 5.56 -8.92 25.54
CA SER A 100 5.18 -7.67 26.19
C SER A 100 4.77 -6.59 25.19
N TYR A 101 5.37 -6.57 24.01
CA TYR A 101 5.10 -5.58 22.98
C TYR A 101 4.10 -6.06 21.92
N PHE A 102 4.12 -7.35 21.53
CA PHE A 102 3.39 -7.83 20.36
C PHE A 102 2.28 -8.83 20.63
N ALA A 103 2.12 -9.30 21.88
CA ALA A 103 0.97 -10.12 22.27
C ALA A 103 -0.24 -9.22 22.58
N ARG A 104 -0.78 -8.55 21.56
CA ARG A 104 -1.91 -7.63 21.63
C ARG A 104 -3.01 -8.07 20.66
N ASP A 105 -4.25 -7.64 20.90
CA ASP A 105 -5.40 -7.96 20.06
C ASP A 105 -5.34 -7.32 18.67
N GLY A 106 -4.74 -6.12 18.57
CA GLY A 106 -4.50 -5.40 17.32
C GLY A 106 -3.01 -5.14 17.06
N LEU A 107 -2.71 -4.64 15.88
CA LEU A 107 -1.35 -4.27 15.52
C LEU A 107 -0.97 -2.91 16.11
N TYR A 108 -1.89 -1.96 16.10
CA TYR A 108 -1.69 -0.54 16.42
C TYR A 108 -2.78 -0.01 17.37
N GLY A 109 -2.58 1.22 17.86
CA GLY A 109 -3.56 1.95 18.65
C GLY A 109 -3.36 1.84 20.15
N TYR A 110 -2.17 1.43 20.59
CA TYR A 110 -1.83 1.33 22.00
C TYR A 110 -1.03 2.56 22.45
N PHE A 111 -1.21 2.96 23.72
CA PHE A 111 -0.53 4.11 24.28
C PHE A 111 1.01 3.99 24.25
N ASP A 112 1.51 2.75 24.24
CA ASP A 112 2.93 2.40 24.23
C ASP A 112 3.46 2.09 22.81
N ASP A 113 2.71 2.40 21.74
CA ASP A 113 3.14 2.15 20.36
C ASP A 113 4.51 2.77 20.05
N GLY A 114 4.81 3.93 20.61
CA GLY A 114 6.13 4.55 20.46
C GLY A 114 7.27 3.65 20.95
N GLU A 115 7.13 3.07 22.13
CA GLU A 115 8.12 2.17 22.71
C GLU A 115 8.19 0.84 21.96
N ARG A 116 7.04 0.27 21.61
CA ARG A 116 6.92 -0.98 20.85
C ARG A 116 7.69 -0.93 19.53
N TYR A 117 7.50 0.14 18.77
CA TYR A 117 8.14 0.28 17.46
C TYR A 117 9.53 0.92 17.53
N ALA A 118 9.88 1.61 18.60
CA ALA A 118 11.29 1.91 18.92
C ALA A 118 12.07 0.62 19.18
N PHE A 119 11.52 -0.30 20.00
CA PHE A 119 12.09 -1.63 20.21
C PHE A 119 12.23 -2.39 18.87
N PHE A 120 11.18 -2.44 18.04
CA PHE A 120 11.24 -3.13 16.75
C PHE A 120 12.35 -2.54 15.85
N SER A 121 12.40 -1.21 15.72
CA SER A 121 13.44 -0.54 14.94
C SER A 121 14.85 -0.81 15.45
N LYS A 122 15.02 -0.89 16.77
CA LYS A 122 16.30 -1.22 17.40
C LYS A 122 16.66 -2.69 17.18
N ALA A 123 15.68 -3.58 17.31
CA ALA A 123 15.85 -5.01 17.04
C ALA A 123 16.29 -5.26 15.58
N LEU A 124 15.81 -4.49 14.60
CA LEU A 124 16.28 -4.56 13.21
C LEU A 124 17.79 -4.31 13.12
N CYS A 125 18.32 -3.32 13.86
CA CYS A 125 19.75 -3.03 13.88
C CYS A 125 20.56 -4.16 14.52
N GLU A 126 20.13 -4.67 15.68
CA GLU A 126 20.78 -5.77 16.38
C GLU A 126 20.78 -7.06 15.53
N LEU A 127 19.63 -7.39 14.94
CA LEU A 127 19.48 -8.60 14.11
C LEU A 127 20.33 -8.54 12.83
N THR A 128 20.41 -7.39 12.17
CA THR A 128 21.26 -7.21 10.99
C THR A 128 22.75 -7.23 11.32
N ALA A 129 23.13 -6.84 12.54
CA ALA A 129 24.50 -6.87 13.01
C ALA A 129 24.94 -8.27 13.47
N HIS A 130 24.06 -9.05 14.09
CA HIS A 130 24.45 -10.27 14.80
C HIS A 130 23.95 -11.57 14.17
N VAL A 131 22.96 -11.53 13.27
CA VAL A 131 22.42 -12.71 12.61
C VAL A 131 22.95 -12.79 11.17
N PRO A 132 23.83 -13.75 10.83
CA PRO A 132 24.48 -13.82 9.52
C PRO A 132 23.49 -13.93 8.34
N GLU A 133 22.35 -14.61 8.54
CA GLU A 133 21.29 -14.77 7.54
C GLU A 133 20.62 -13.44 7.20
N LEU A 134 20.64 -12.48 8.12
CA LEU A 134 20.09 -11.12 7.99
C LEU A 134 21.14 -10.06 7.63
N SER A 135 22.41 -10.46 7.44
CA SER A 135 23.42 -9.56 6.88
C SER A 135 22.97 -9.04 5.51
N CYS A 136 22.86 -7.74 5.35
CA CYS A 136 22.28 -7.12 4.15
C CYS A 136 23.18 -6.02 3.57
N ASP A 137 22.90 -5.69 2.32
CA ASP A 137 23.45 -4.50 1.65
C ASP A 137 22.50 -3.31 1.82
N VAL A 138 21.18 -3.62 1.79
CA VAL A 138 20.12 -2.63 1.96
C VAL A 138 19.19 -3.08 3.09
N LEU A 139 18.96 -2.20 4.07
CA LEU A 139 17.87 -2.27 5.01
C LEU A 139 16.74 -1.36 4.48
N HIS A 140 15.67 -1.98 3.99
CA HIS A 140 14.50 -1.28 3.47
C HIS A 140 13.41 -1.21 4.54
N CYS A 141 13.19 -0.03 5.08
CA CYS A 141 12.24 0.28 6.14
C CYS A 141 10.93 0.82 5.56
N ASN A 142 9.80 0.43 6.12
CA ASN A 142 8.47 0.81 5.65
C ASN A 142 7.66 1.46 6.76
N ASP A 143 7.19 2.67 6.52
CA ASP A 143 6.40 3.53 7.40
C ASP A 143 7.02 3.77 8.78
N TRP A 144 6.33 4.56 9.62
CA TRP A 144 6.86 5.08 10.87
C TRP A 144 7.28 4.00 11.88
N GLN A 145 6.71 2.80 11.79
CA GLN A 145 7.02 1.70 12.69
C GLN A 145 8.43 1.15 12.53
N THR A 146 9.09 1.46 11.43
CA THR A 146 10.48 1.07 11.15
C THR A 146 11.42 2.28 11.06
N ALA A 147 10.88 3.47 11.22
CA ALA A 147 11.53 4.74 10.91
C ALA A 147 12.76 5.05 11.78
N LEU A 148 12.84 4.50 12.99
CA LEU A 148 14.00 4.73 13.86
C LEU A 148 15.21 3.86 13.49
N ALA A 149 15.06 2.81 12.68
CA ALA A 149 16.19 1.97 12.31
C ALA A 149 17.29 2.74 11.55
N PRO A 150 16.99 3.60 10.55
CA PRO A 150 18.01 4.48 9.93
C PRO A 150 18.67 5.42 10.93
N VAL A 151 17.92 5.95 11.89
CA VAL A 151 18.46 6.85 12.93
C VAL A 151 19.46 6.08 13.83
N PHE A 152 19.05 4.94 14.36
CA PHE A 152 19.90 4.11 15.21
C PHE A 152 21.16 3.65 14.47
N LEU A 153 21.05 3.16 13.24
CA LEU A 153 22.21 2.75 12.45
C LEU A 153 23.26 3.86 12.32
N ARG A 154 22.84 5.10 12.13
CA ARG A 154 23.74 6.23 11.94
C ARG A 154 24.30 6.77 13.26
N GLU A 155 23.53 6.74 14.34
CA GLU A 155 23.95 7.37 15.60
C GLU A 155 24.58 6.38 16.59
N GLN A 156 24.17 5.13 16.59
CA GLN A 156 24.57 4.18 17.62
C GLN A 156 25.34 2.96 17.09
N TYR A 157 25.39 2.71 15.77
CA TYR A 157 26.05 1.53 15.18
C TYR A 157 27.20 1.88 14.22
N GLN A 158 27.69 3.12 14.18
CA GLN A 158 28.79 3.52 13.27
C GLN A 158 30.07 2.69 13.46
N GLY A 159 30.33 2.23 14.69
CA GLY A 159 31.50 1.41 15.04
C GLY A 159 31.31 -0.09 14.84
N VAL A 160 30.15 -0.54 14.35
CA VAL A 160 29.82 -1.96 14.15
C VAL A 160 30.11 -2.36 12.71
N PRO A 161 31.18 -3.17 12.44
CA PRO A 161 31.64 -3.45 11.08
C PRO A 161 30.61 -4.12 10.20
N GLU A 162 29.74 -4.96 10.78
CA GLU A 162 28.73 -5.76 10.10
C GLU A 162 27.68 -4.90 9.41
N VAL A 163 27.38 -3.72 9.96
CA VAL A 163 26.35 -2.80 9.46
C VAL A 163 26.90 -1.47 8.91
N HIS A 164 28.23 -1.29 8.96
CA HIS A 164 28.87 -0.04 8.54
C HIS A 164 28.55 0.35 7.07
N ASN A 165 28.43 -0.62 6.18
CA ASN A 165 28.17 -0.40 4.75
C ASN A 165 26.69 -0.58 4.38
N VAL A 166 25.82 -0.86 5.33
CA VAL A 166 24.37 -1.01 5.08
C VAL A 166 23.81 0.33 4.63
N LYS A 167 23.13 0.33 3.49
CA LYS A 167 22.35 1.46 2.99
C LYS A 167 20.91 1.35 3.42
N THR A 168 20.33 2.47 3.81
CA THR A 168 18.95 2.53 4.26
C THR A 168 18.05 3.13 3.20
N VAL A 169 16.96 2.43 2.91
CA VAL A 169 15.85 2.92 2.07
C VAL A 169 14.62 3.02 2.96
N PHE A 170 13.92 4.13 2.89
CA PHE A 170 12.69 4.34 3.64
C PHE A 170 11.53 4.60 2.71
N SER A 171 10.50 3.76 2.78
CA SER A 171 9.26 3.89 2.01
C SER A 171 8.13 4.47 2.84
N ILE A 172 7.49 5.51 2.30
CA ILE A 172 6.31 6.16 2.85
C ILE A 172 5.08 5.64 2.11
N HIS A 173 4.24 4.86 2.78
CA HIS A 173 2.98 4.38 2.23
C HIS A 173 1.84 5.36 2.50
N ASN A 174 1.87 6.02 3.66
CA ASN A 174 0.90 7.06 4.01
C ASN A 174 1.51 8.06 5.01
N VAL A 175 1.73 9.30 4.57
CA VAL A 175 2.31 10.38 5.39
C VAL A 175 1.43 10.83 6.56
N MET A 176 0.15 10.50 6.55
CA MET A 176 -0.76 10.82 7.67
C MET A 176 -0.36 10.12 8.97
N PHE A 177 0.34 8.98 8.89
CA PHE A 177 0.78 8.21 10.05
C PHE A 177 2.29 8.38 10.23
N GLN A 178 2.68 9.23 11.17
CA GLN A 178 4.07 9.70 11.28
C GLN A 178 4.81 9.16 12.51
N GLY A 179 4.10 8.60 13.50
CA GLY A 179 4.69 8.16 14.75
C GLY A 179 5.17 9.37 15.57
N GLN A 180 4.22 10.21 16.01
CA GLN A 180 4.48 11.37 16.87
C GLN A 180 4.29 11.01 18.34
N PHE A 181 5.29 11.31 19.17
CA PHE A 181 5.32 10.95 20.59
C PHE A 181 5.95 12.06 21.42
N THR A 182 5.87 11.93 22.75
CA THR A 182 6.51 12.88 23.68
C THR A 182 8.04 12.87 23.53
N ASP A 183 8.68 14.01 23.68
CA ASP A 183 10.14 14.17 23.64
C ASP A 183 10.88 13.44 24.77
N LYS A 184 10.18 13.08 25.84
CA LYS A 184 10.73 12.23 26.92
C LYS A 184 11.23 10.88 26.42
N MET A 185 10.71 10.39 25.31
CA MET A 185 11.19 9.16 24.70
C MET A 185 12.66 9.24 24.27
N LEU A 186 13.20 10.44 23.98
CA LEU A 186 14.61 10.60 23.61
C LEU A 186 15.55 10.03 24.69
N SER A 187 15.25 10.29 25.96
CA SER A 187 16.02 9.76 27.10
C SER A 187 15.57 8.39 27.55
N ASP A 188 14.24 8.21 27.71
CA ASP A 188 13.69 7.05 28.42
C ASP A 188 13.69 5.76 27.57
N VAL A 189 13.56 5.92 26.25
CA VAL A 189 13.39 4.78 25.32
C VAL A 189 14.50 4.72 24.28
N LEU A 190 14.82 5.86 23.63
CA LEU A 190 15.68 5.85 22.45
C LEU A 190 17.18 5.90 22.79
N GLY A 191 17.54 6.45 23.97
CA GLY A 191 18.93 6.70 24.33
C GLY A 191 19.63 7.68 23.38
N LEU A 192 18.89 8.68 22.89
CA LEU A 192 19.36 9.68 21.92
C LEU A 192 19.41 11.10 22.47
N ALA A 193 19.04 11.32 23.73
CA ALA A 193 18.95 12.66 24.34
C ALA A 193 20.27 13.44 24.33
N ASP A 194 21.39 12.74 24.45
CA ASP A 194 22.74 13.31 24.46
C ASP A 194 23.38 13.44 23.07
N ILE A 195 22.61 13.14 22.00
CA ILE A 195 23.07 13.24 20.63
C ILE A 195 22.35 14.41 19.93
N PRO A 196 22.96 15.62 19.89
CA PRO A 196 22.28 16.82 19.38
C PRO A 196 21.75 16.66 17.93
N ALA A 197 22.46 15.92 17.08
CA ALA A 197 22.03 15.65 15.70
C ALA A 197 20.70 14.89 15.66
N ALA A 198 20.58 13.79 16.43
CA ALA A 198 19.38 13.01 16.54
C ALA A 198 18.20 13.81 17.13
N VAL A 199 18.47 14.54 18.22
CA VAL A 199 17.47 15.40 18.86
C VAL A 199 16.87 16.40 17.86
N ASN A 200 17.72 17.11 17.09
CA ASN A 200 17.28 18.11 16.13
C ASN A 200 16.48 17.51 14.97
N GLN A 201 16.84 16.30 14.51
CA GLN A 201 16.16 15.65 13.39
C GLN A 201 14.85 14.94 13.78
N LEU A 202 14.72 14.56 15.07
CA LEU A 202 13.50 13.92 15.56
C LEU A 202 12.49 14.95 16.11
N ARG A 203 12.93 16.02 16.72
CA ARG A 203 12.09 16.99 17.44
C ARG A 203 11.20 17.78 16.46
N CYS A 204 9.90 17.85 16.74
CA CYS A 204 8.94 18.68 16.02
C CYS A 204 8.74 20.03 16.68
N ASP A 205 8.56 20.02 18.00
CA ASP A 205 8.35 21.18 18.84
C ASP A 205 9.04 21.00 20.21
N ALA A 206 8.70 21.82 21.18
CA ALA A 206 9.34 21.78 22.52
C ALA A 206 9.06 20.48 23.29
N SER A 207 8.03 19.72 22.93
CA SER A 207 7.50 18.59 23.71
C SER A 207 7.29 17.31 22.92
N SER A 208 7.51 17.34 21.60
CA SER A 208 7.21 16.20 20.73
C SER A 208 8.36 15.85 19.77
N ILE A 209 8.40 14.55 19.41
CA ILE A 209 9.27 13.99 18.41
C ILE A 209 8.43 13.23 17.36
N ASN A 210 9.03 13.04 16.18
CA ASN A 210 8.39 12.38 15.06
C ASN A 210 9.36 11.37 14.44
N PHE A 211 8.97 10.10 14.45
CA PHE A 211 9.81 9.00 13.96
C PHE A 211 10.01 9.07 12.45
N MET A 212 8.94 9.35 11.70
CA MET A 212 9.04 9.51 10.24
C MET A 212 9.99 10.64 9.87
N LYS A 213 9.92 11.77 10.57
CA LYS A 213 10.87 12.89 10.38
C LYS A 213 12.32 12.41 10.52
N GLY A 214 12.61 11.60 11.55
CA GLY A 214 13.91 10.98 11.71
C GLY A 214 14.32 10.16 10.49
N ALA A 215 13.47 9.25 10.02
CA ALA A 215 13.76 8.44 8.84
C ALA A 215 13.98 9.29 7.57
N LEU A 216 13.15 10.32 7.36
CA LEU A 216 13.31 11.24 6.23
C LEU A 216 14.67 11.95 6.23
N CYS A 217 15.20 12.26 7.40
CA CYS A 217 16.50 12.93 7.52
C CYS A 217 17.69 11.97 7.39
N TYR A 218 17.57 10.75 7.93
CA TYR A 218 18.68 9.81 8.09
C TYR A 218 18.84 8.77 6.99
N SER A 219 17.76 8.42 6.27
CA SER A 219 17.82 7.38 5.21
C SER A 219 18.67 7.81 4.01
N ASP A 220 19.37 6.87 3.39
CA ASP A 220 20.15 7.13 2.18
C ASP A 220 19.24 7.44 0.98
N TYR A 221 18.06 6.80 0.90
CA TYR A 221 17.08 7.01 -0.17
C TYR A 221 15.64 6.95 0.37
N LEU A 222 14.77 7.74 -0.23
CA LEU A 222 13.36 7.85 0.12
C LEU A 222 12.49 7.34 -1.02
N LEU A 223 11.55 6.49 -0.70
CA LEU A 223 10.58 6.00 -1.66
C LEU A 223 9.15 6.32 -1.20
N THR A 224 8.26 6.47 -2.15
CA THR A 224 6.83 6.46 -1.92
C THR A 224 6.12 5.71 -3.04
N VAL A 225 4.82 5.55 -2.92
CA VAL A 225 4.05 4.54 -3.66
C VAL A 225 3.45 5.02 -4.98
N SER A 226 3.79 6.23 -5.41
CA SER A 226 3.48 6.71 -6.76
C SER A 226 4.28 7.97 -7.14
N PRO A 227 4.59 8.21 -8.41
CA PRO A 227 5.29 9.42 -8.87
C PRO A 227 4.53 10.72 -8.55
N THR A 228 3.21 10.73 -8.73
CA THR A 228 2.38 11.90 -8.38
C THR A 228 2.39 12.14 -6.88
N TYR A 229 2.26 11.10 -6.07
CA TYR A 229 2.32 11.27 -4.61
C TYR A 229 3.68 11.81 -4.15
N ALA A 230 4.79 11.40 -4.79
CA ALA A 230 6.11 11.99 -4.50
C ALA A 230 6.17 13.50 -4.78
N ARG A 231 5.41 14.01 -5.75
CA ARG A 231 5.27 15.45 -6.01
C ARG A 231 4.35 16.12 -5.01
N GLU A 232 3.21 15.50 -4.71
CA GLU A 232 2.22 15.98 -3.73
C GLU A 232 2.85 16.16 -2.34
N LEU A 233 3.65 15.20 -1.87
CA LEU A 233 4.35 15.27 -0.57
C LEU A 233 5.25 16.51 -0.42
N GLN A 234 5.70 17.12 -1.52
CA GLN A 234 6.51 18.33 -1.52
C GLN A 234 5.68 19.62 -1.43
N THR A 235 4.36 19.52 -1.35
CA THR A 235 3.43 20.65 -1.21
C THR A 235 2.94 20.75 0.23
N GLU A 236 2.63 21.97 0.65
CA GLU A 236 2.10 22.25 1.99
C GLU A 236 0.80 21.49 2.27
N HIS A 237 -0.06 21.35 1.25
CA HIS A 237 -1.37 20.70 1.38
C HIS A 237 -1.27 19.18 1.64
N PHE A 238 -0.34 18.48 1.00
CA PHE A 238 -0.22 17.01 1.12
C PHE A 238 0.98 16.55 1.95
N GLY A 239 1.90 17.46 2.30
CA GLY A 239 3.13 17.11 3.01
C GLY A 239 2.96 16.89 4.51
N GLU A 240 1.77 17.19 5.07
CA GLU A 240 1.44 16.99 6.49
C GLU A 240 2.52 17.56 7.44
N GLY A 241 2.99 18.78 7.12
CA GLY A 241 4.04 19.47 7.87
C GLY A 241 5.46 18.97 7.61
N MET A 242 5.66 18.09 6.63
CA MET A 242 6.97 17.54 6.23
C MET A 242 7.41 17.98 4.83
N ASP A 243 6.60 18.79 4.14
CA ASP A 243 6.82 19.25 2.77
C ASP A 243 8.19 19.89 2.57
N ASP A 244 8.66 20.67 3.53
CA ASP A 244 9.98 21.28 3.51
C ASP A 244 11.12 20.23 3.54
N ILE A 245 10.96 19.15 4.29
CA ILE A 245 11.92 18.05 4.30
C ILE A 245 11.90 17.31 2.98
N PHE A 246 10.72 17.02 2.43
CA PHE A 246 10.59 16.36 1.13
C PHE A 246 11.23 17.20 0.02
N ARG A 247 11.02 18.53 -0.01
CA ARG A 247 11.69 19.44 -0.96
C ARG A 247 13.21 19.42 -0.83
N ARG A 248 13.74 19.49 0.41
CA ARG A 248 15.19 19.38 0.64
C ARG A 248 15.78 18.04 0.23
N ARG A 249 15.00 16.96 0.33
CA ARG A 249 15.41 15.60 0.00
C ARG A 249 14.97 15.14 -1.40
N GLN A 250 14.46 16.03 -2.26
CA GLN A 250 13.89 15.69 -3.57
C GLN A 250 14.84 14.90 -4.48
N SER A 251 16.15 15.13 -4.38
CA SER A 251 17.16 14.42 -5.19
C SER A 251 17.28 12.92 -4.89
N VAL A 252 16.80 12.50 -3.72
CA VAL A 252 16.78 11.11 -3.24
C VAL A 252 15.37 10.62 -2.94
N LEU A 253 14.34 11.34 -3.38
CA LEU A 253 12.93 10.96 -3.27
C LEU A 253 12.42 10.47 -4.63
N ARG A 254 11.86 9.27 -4.66
CA ARG A 254 11.24 8.68 -5.86
C ARG A 254 9.90 8.04 -5.53
N GLY A 255 8.91 8.24 -6.40
CA GLY A 255 7.66 7.49 -6.38
C GLY A 255 7.75 6.27 -7.30
N ILE A 256 7.35 5.11 -6.80
CA ILE A 256 7.23 3.86 -7.57
C ILE A 256 5.82 3.34 -7.38
N LEU A 257 5.07 3.23 -8.48
CA LEU A 257 3.69 2.73 -8.42
C LEU A 257 3.69 1.26 -8.00
N ASN A 258 2.86 0.92 -7.01
CA ASN A 258 2.72 -0.47 -6.56
C ASN A 258 2.13 -1.34 -7.67
N GLY A 259 2.44 -2.62 -7.62
CA GLY A 259 1.74 -3.65 -8.39
C GLY A 259 0.56 -4.25 -7.62
N ILE A 260 -0.14 -5.15 -8.28
CA ILE A 260 -1.15 -6.03 -7.67
C ILE A 260 -0.79 -7.50 -7.90
N ASP A 261 -1.31 -8.38 -7.06
CA ASP A 261 -1.20 -9.82 -7.29
C ASP A 261 -2.12 -10.23 -8.44
N ILE A 262 -1.54 -10.34 -9.64
CA ILE A 262 -2.26 -10.71 -10.86
C ILE A 262 -2.73 -12.18 -10.88
N GLY A 263 -2.27 -13.01 -9.96
CA GLY A 263 -2.74 -14.39 -9.79
C GLY A 263 -4.01 -14.43 -8.94
N ALA A 264 -4.02 -13.71 -7.81
CA ALA A 264 -5.18 -13.59 -6.94
C ALA A 264 -6.31 -12.78 -7.62
N TRP A 265 -5.96 -11.70 -8.34
CA TRP A 265 -6.89 -10.84 -9.04
C TRP A 265 -6.93 -11.17 -10.54
N SER A 266 -7.55 -12.30 -10.91
CA SER A 266 -7.62 -12.78 -12.28
C SER A 266 -9.03 -13.23 -12.66
N PRO A 267 -9.79 -12.47 -13.47
CA PRO A 267 -11.15 -12.87 -13.84
C PRO A 267 -11.21 -14.21 -14.60
N ALA A 268 -10.08 -14.66 -15.15
CA ALA A 268 -10.02 -15.94 -15.87
C ALA A 268 -9.98 -17.16 -14.93
N SER A 269 -9.63 -16.99 -13.66
CA SER A 269 -9.46 -18.09 -12.70
C SER A 269 -9.97 -17.77 -11.29
N ASP A 270 -10.69 -16.67 -11.12
CA ASP A 270 -11.22 -16.23 -9.84
C ASP A 270 -12.32 -17.21 -9.34
N PRO A 271 -12.15 -17.81 -8.16
CA PRO A 271 -13.13 -18.75 -7.62
C PRO A 271 -14.36 -18.06 -7.00
N TYR A 272 -14.32 -16.74 -6.78
CA TYR A 272 -15.39 -15.99 -6.11
C TYR A 272 -16.43 -15.42 -7.06
N ILE A 273 -16.18 -15.43 -8.38
CA ILE A 273 -17.10 -14.88 -9.37
C ILE A 273 -17.95 -15.99 -10.01
N PRO A 274 -19.21 -15.70 -10.36
CA PRO A 274 -20.13 -16.74 -10.86
C PRO A 274 -19.72 -17.33 -12.22
N GLN A 275 -19.06 -16.54 -13.07
CA GLN A 275 -18.56 -17.00 -14.35
C GLN A 275 -17.23 -16.34 -14.67
N ASN A 276 -16.20 -17.14 -14.93
CA ASN A 276 -14.90 -16.62 -15.33
C ASN A 276 -14.94 -16.04 -16.75
N PHE A 277 -14.11 -15.01 -16.97
CA PHE A 277 -14.01 -14.33 -18.26
C PHE A 277 -12.59 -13.78 -18.49
N SER A 278 -12.35 -13.27 -19.70
CA SER A 278 -11.07 -12.65 -20.07
C SER A 278 -11.30 -11.52 -21.07
N ALA A 279 -10.29 -10.71 -21.34
CA ALA A 279 -10.38 -9.65 -22.35
C ALA A 279 -10.75 -10.14 -23.78
N ARG A 280 -10.60 -11.44 -24.05
CA ARG A 280 -10.98 -12.07 -25.34
C ARG A 280 -12.37 -12.70 -25.31
N HIS A 281 -12.90 -13.02 -24.14
CA HIS A 281 -14.16 -13.71 -23.90
C HIS A 281 -14.86 -13.00 -22.73
N MET A 282 -15.67 -12.00 -23.06
CA MET A 282 -16.31 -11.10 -22.09
C MET A 282 -17.72 -11.53 -21.67
N GLU A 283 -18.24 -12.63 -22.22
CA GLU A 283 -19.61 -13.10 -21.95
C GLU A 283 -19.85 -13.36 -20.46
N GLY A 284 -18.83 -13.85 -19.76
CA GLY A 284 -18.90 -14.08 -18.31
C GLY A 284 -19.09 -12.80 -17.49
N LYS A 285 -18.60 -11.64 -17.95
CA LYS A 285 -18.80 -10.36 -17.26
C LYS A 285 -20.28 -9.96 -17.24
N ALA A 286 -21.02 -10.19 -18.32
CA ALA A 286 -22.46 -9.90 -18.35
C ALA A 286 -23.23 -10.77 -17.35
N GLU A 287 -22.85 -12.03 -17.21
CA GLU A 287 -23.44 -12.93 -16.20
C GLU A 287 -23.05 -12.52 -14.77
N CYS A 288 -21.80 -12.07 -14.56
CA CYS A 288 -21.38 -11.51 -13.27
C CYS A 288 -22.21 -10.28 -12.88
N LYS A 289 -22.49 -9.37 -13.84
CA LYS A 289 -23.35 -8.20 -13.60
C LYS A 289 -24.77 -8.61 -13.22
N ARG A 290 -25.38 -9.51 -14.00
CA ARG A 290 -26.73 -9.99 -13.74
C ARG A 290 -26.86 -10.58 -12.34
N GLN A 291 -25.94 -11.47 -11.94
CA GLN A 291 -25.98 -12.10 -10.61
C GLN A 291 -25.66 -11.10 -9.49
N LEU A 292 -24.77 -10.14 -9.71
CA LEU A 292 -24.49 -9.08 -8.74
C LEU A 292 -25.73 -8.21 -8.49
N GLN A 293 -26.46 -7.82 -9.54
CA GLN A 293 -27.72 -7.08 -9.41
C GLN A 293 -28.76 -7.88 -8.61
N GLU A 294 -28.92 -9.18 -8.89
CA GLU A 294 -29.81 -10.07 -8.11
C GLU A 294 -29.39 -10.15 -6.63
N GLU A 295 -28.12 -10.40 -6.36
CA GLU A 295 -27.56 -10.53 -4.99
C GLU A 295 -27.73 -9.26 -4.16
N LEU A 296 -27.57 -8.11 -4.81
CA LEU A 296 -27.69 -6.80 -4.16
C LEU A 296 -29.14 -6.30 -4.07
N GLY A 297 -30.10 -6.96 -4.72
CA GLY A 297 -31.51 -6.54 -4.80
C GLY A 297 -31.74 -5.35 -5.71
N LEU A 298 -30.83 -5.12 -6.66
CA LEU A 298 -30.95 -4.09 -7.70
C LEU A 298 -31.85 -4.56 -8.85
N GLU A 299 -32.22 -3.64 -9.76
CA GLU A 299 -32.95 -4.00 -10.96
C GLU A 299 -32.03 -4.77 -11.92
N VAL A 300 -32.44 -6.00 -12.28
CA VAL A 300 -31.65 -6.81 -13.24
C VAL A 300 -31.85 -6.26 -14.65
N ASN A 301 -30.93 -5.39 -15.05
CA ASN A 301 -30.98 -4.75 -16.36
C ASN A 301 -29.56 -4.47 -16.89
N PRO A 302 -29.17 -5.10 -18.02
CA PRO A 302 -27.82 -4.95 -18.58
C PRO A 302 -27.54 -3.53 -19.11
N ASP A 303 -28.56 -2.76 -19.44
CA ASP A 303 -28.42 -1.41 -20.02
C ASP A 303 -28.34 -0.30 -18.96
N VAL A 304 -28.65 -0.61 -17.71
CA VAL A 304 -28.46 0.32 -16.58
C VAL A 304 -27.01 0.28 -16.13
N PRO A 305 -26.26 1.42 -16.15
CA PRO A 305 -24.89 1.45 -15.65
C PRO A 305 -24.86 1.18 -14.15
N LEU A 306 -24.01 0.25 -13.72
CA LEU A 306 -23.77 -0.07 -12.31
C LEU A 306 -22.42 0.50 -11.87
N ALA A 307 -22.47 1.46 -10.95
CA ALA A 307 -21.30 2.08 -10.33
C ALA A 307 -21.09 1.52 -8.92
N VAL A 308 -19.86 1.10 -8.61
CA VAL A 308 -19.57 0.50 -7.30
C VAL A 308 -18.41 1.19 -6.57
N MET A 309 -18.44 1.10 -5.24
CA MET A 309 -17.33 1.43 -4.35
C MET A 309 -17.05 0.24 -3.43
N VAL A 310 -15.78 -0.16 -3.33
CA VAL A 310 -15.28 -1.15 -2.35
C VAL A 310 -14.17 -0.47 -1.57
N THR A 311 -14.47 0.03 -0.36
CA THR A 311 -13.52 0.88 0.36
C THR A 311 -13.85 0.98 1.86
N ARG A 312 -12.90 1.52 2.63
CA ARG A 312 -13.23 2.01 3.99
C ARG A 312 -14.15 3.24 3.86
N LEU A 313 -15.22 3.26 4.64
CA LEU A 313 -16.21 4.35 4.61
C LEU A 313 -15.71 5.53 5.46
N THR A 314 -14.80 6.32 4.91
CA THR A 314 -14.19 7.49 5.56
C THR A 314 -14.26 8.71 4.64
N ASN A 315 -14.10 9.90 5.22
CA ASN A 315 -14.09 11.14 4.44
C ASN A 315 -12.95 11.16 3.40
N GLN A 316 -11.79 10.60 3.75
CA GLN A 316 -10.65 10.45 2.81
C GLN A 316 -11.04 9.81 1.49
N LYS A 317 -11.99 8.88 1.50
CA LYS A 317 -12.45 8.15 0.31
C LYS A 317 -13.50 8.89 -0.51
N GLY A 318 -13.79 10.15 -0.15
CA GLY A 318 -14.68 11.02 -0.89
C GLY A 318 -16.17 10.72 -0.70
N LEU A 319 -16.55 10.03 0.41
CA LEU A 319 -17.95 9.70 0.68
C LEU A 319 -18.83 10.95 0.77
N GLY A 320 -18.28 12.10 1.21
CA GLY A 320 -18.98 13.37 1.21
C GLY A 320 -19.41 13.82 -0.19
N LEU A 321 -18.56 13.64 -1.19
CA LEU A 321 -18.90 13.95 -2.60
C LEU A 321 -19.99 13.03 -3.13
N ILE A 322 -19.90 11.73 -2.84
CA ILE A 322 -20.91 10.74 -3.23
C ILE A 322 -22.26 11.04 -2.57
N ARG A 323 -22.28 11.36 -1.27
CA ARG A 323 -23.52 11.74 -0.56
C ARG A 323 -24.21 12.92 -1.21
N TYR A 324 -23.47 13.97 -1.57
CA TYR A 324 -24.01 15.14 -2.25
C TYR A 324 -24.56 14.81 -3.63
N ALA A 325 -23.87 13.97 -4.40
CA ALA A 325 -24.23 13.65 -5.78
C ALA A 325 -25.29 12.53 -5.92
N MET A 326 -25.62 11.80 -4.86
CA MET A 326 -26.41 10.55 -4.92
C MET A 326 -27.74 10.73 -5.66
N ASP A 327 -28.56 11.73 -5.29
CA ASP A 327 -29.83 12.03 -5.97
C ASP A 327 -29.64 12.20 -7.48
N ARG A 328 -28.61 12.95 -7.86
CA ARG A 328 -28.32 13.26 -9.26
C ARG A 328 -27.96 12.01 -10.04
N LEU A 329 -27.17 11.11 -9.45
CA LEU A 329 -26.76 9.84 -10.07
C LEU A 329 -27.97 8.91 -10.24
N ILE A 330 -28.75 8.73 -9.19
CA ILE A 330 -29.93 7.85 -9.22
C ILE A 330 -31.00 8.38 -10.17
N CYS A 331 -31.29 9.69 -10.17
CA CYS A 331 -32.22 10.31 -11.10
C CYS A 331 -31.78 10.19 -12.57
N ALA A 332 -30.47 10.13 -12.83
CA ALA A 332 -29.91 9.87 -14.14
C ALA A 332 -29.97 8.37 -14.54
N GLY A 333 -30.54 7.52 -13.71
CA GLY A 333 -30.71 6.08 -13.99
C GLY A 333 -29.43 5.28 -13.83
N ILE A 334 -28.52 5.69 -12.94
CA ILE A 334 -27.31 4.91 -12.56
C ILE A 334 -27.64 4.13 -11.30
N GLU A 335 -27.31 2.86 -11.26
CA GLU A 335 -27.31 2.07 -10.03
C GLU A 335 -26.00 2.28 -9.26
N VAL A 336 -26.08 2.35 -7.93
CA VAL A 336 -24.90 2.52 -7.06
C VAL A 336 -24.86 1.41 -6.03
N ALA A 337 -23.69 0.78 -5.84
CA ALA A 337 -23.50 -0.17 -4.76
C ALA A 337 -22.21 0.12 -3.98
N VAL A 338 -22.29 0.02 -2.66
CA VAL A 338 -21.18 0.32 -1.74
C VAL A 338 -20.93 -0.86 -0.83
N LEU A 339 -19.67 -1.28 -0.72
CA LEU A 339 -19.20 -2.31 0.22
C LEU A 339 -18.08 -1.75 1.08
N GLY A 340 -18.22 -1.85 2.38
CA GLY A 340 -17.17 -1.51 3.34
C GLY A 340 -17.70 -1.14 4.71
N THR A 341 -16.76 -0.87 5.61
CA THR A 341 -17.01 -0.37 6.98
C THR A 341 -16.14 0.86 7.23
N GLY A 342 -16.51 1.68 8.22
CA GLY A 342 -15.73 2.87 8.55
C GLY A 342 -16.34 3.75 9.62
N ASP A 343 -16.41 5.05 9.34
CA ASP A 343 -16.97 6.03 10.26
C ASP A 343 -18.50 5.86 10.34
N ALA A 344 -19.05 5.84 11.56
CA ALA A 344 -20.48 5.61 11.79
C ALA A 344 -21.38 6.55 10.98
N GLU A 345 -21.00 7.82 10.85
CA GLU A 345 -21.74 8.80 10.04
C GLU A 345 -21.83 8.38 8.57
N GLN A 346 -20.75 7.85 8.02
CA GLN A 346 -20.72 7.42 6.61
C GLN A 346 -21.49 6.11 6.42
N GLU A 347 -21.38 5.18 7.36
CA GLU A 347 -22.18 3.94 7.36
C GLU A 347 -23.68 4.23 7.41
N ASP A 348 -24.12 5.11 8.32
CA ASP A 348 -25.53 5.48 8.48
C ASP A 348 -26.07 6.19 7.24
N ALA A 349 -25.27 7.05 6.61
CA ALA A 349 -25.64 7.68 5.35
C ALA A 349 -25.86 6.66 4.23
N MET A 350 -24.99 5.64 4.12
CA MET A 350 -25.14 4.60 3.09
C MET A 350 -26.37 3.72 3.38
N ARG A 351 -26.64 3.36 4.64
CA ARG A 351 -27.87 2.64 5.03
C ARG A 351 -29.14 3.45 4.72
N PHE A 352 -29.09 4.76 4.94
CA PHE A 352 -30.21 5.66 4.58
C PHE A 352 -30.48 5.63 3.09
N PHE A 353 -29.46 5.75 2.25
CA PHE A 353 -29.62 5.72 0.79
C PHE A 353 -30.12 4.39 0.27
N ASP A 354 -29.64 3.28 0.81
CA ASP A 354 -30.14 1.92 0.50
C ASP A 354 -31.66 1.82 0.74
N GLY A 355 -32.12 2.25 1.92
CA GLY A 355 -33.55 2.25 2.25
C GLY A 355 -34.38 3.27 1.43
N HIS A 356 -33.76 4.42 1.04
CA HIS A 356 -34.45 5.50 0.34
C HIS A 356 -34.66 5.20 -1.16
N TYR A 357 -33.62 4.64 -1.83
CA TYR A 357 -33.67 4.41 -3.28
C TYR A 357 -34.05 2.98 -3.67
N GLY A 358 -34.15 2.08 -2.68
CA GLY A 358 -34.59 0.69 -2.91
C GLY A 358 -33.71 -0.03 -3.94
N ASN A 359 -34.35 -0.60 -4.98
CA ASN A 359 -33.67 -1.39 -5.99
C ASN A 359 -32.73 -0.63 -6.94
N ARG A 360 -32.32 0.60 -6.59
CA ARG A 360 -31.38 1.41 -7.35
C ARG A 360 -30.07 1.68 -6.61
N MET A 361 -30.04 1.44 -5.32
CA MET A 361 -28.86 1.61 -4.46
C MET A 361 -28.77 0.44 -3.50
N ALA A 362 -27.57 -0.07 -3.29
CA ALA A 362 -27.30 -1.12 -2.31
C ALA A 362 -26.10 -0.77 -1.44
N ALA A 363 -26.25 -0.89 -0.11
CA ALA A 363 -25.16 -0.75 0.85
C ALA A 363 -24.92 -2.07 1.60
N ARG A 364 -23.69 -2.55 1.55
CA ARG A 364 -23.21 -3.68 2.34
C ARG A 364 -22.17 -3.18 3.34
N ILE A 365 -22.62 -2.99 4.58
CA ILE A 365 -21.78 -2.42 5.65
C ILE A 365 -21.08 -3.56 6.36
N GLU A 366 -20.11 -4.13 5.69
CA GLU A 366 -19.36 -5.29 6.13
C GLU A 366 -18.01 -5.42 5.41
N PHE A 367 -17.16 -6.30 5.91
CA PHE A 367 -15.94 -6.72 5.25
C PHE A 367 -16.14 -8.09 4.60
N ASP A 368 -16.41 -8.12 3.30
CA ASP A 368 -16.62 -9.33 2.52
C ASP A 368 -15.69 -9.38 1.29
N ILE A 369 -14.70 -10.27 1.35
CA ILE A 369 -13.73 -10.46 0.27
C ILE A 369 -14.42 -11.05 -0.97
N ALA A 370 -15.29 -12.03 -0.80
CA ALA A 370 -15.94 -12.70 -1.92
C ALA A 370 -16.89 -11.75 -2.67
N LEU A 371 -17.67 -10.94 -1.93
CA LEU A 371 -18.51 -9.91 -2.53
C LEU A 371 -17.67 -8.84 -3.24
N SER A 372 -16.51 -8.45 -2.69
CA SER A 372 -15.63 -7.48 -3.37
C SER A 372 -15.20 -7.98 -4.75
N HIS A 373 -14.82 -9.25 -4.89
CA HIS A 373 -14.50 -9.87 -6.19
C HIS A 373 -15.69 -9.84 -7.16
N ARG A 374 -16.90 -10.15 -6.66
CA ARG A 374 -18.11 -10.09 -7.48
C ARG A 374 -18.45 -8.65 -7.91
N MET A 375 -18.21 -7.65 -7.05
CA MET A 375 -18.38 -6.24 -7.38
C MET A 375 -17.39 -5.78 -8.45
N TYR A 376 -16.11 -6.15 -8.36
CA TYR A 376 -15.15 -5.87 -9.43
C TYR A 376 -15.54 -6.53 -10.75
N ALA A 377 -16.04 -7.76 -10.70
CA ALA A 377 -16.41 -8.51 -11.91
C ALA A 377 -17.73 -8.05 -12.55
N GLY A 378 -18.72 -7.68 -11.73
CA GLY A 378 -20.09 -7.37 -12.20
C GLY A 378 -20.35 -5.90 -12.49
N ALA A 379 -19.56 -4.97 -11.95
CA ALA A 379 -19.79 -3.54 -12.16
C ALA A 379 -19.33 -3.07 -13.56
N ASP A 380 -19.86 -1.90 -13.97
CA ASP A 380 -19.41 -1.17 -15.15
C ASP A 380 -18.40 -0.09 -14.77
N MET A 381 -18.65 0.62 -13.67
CA MET A 381 -17.81 1.70 -13.16
C MET A 381 -17.34 1.42 -11.74
N PHE A 382 -16.13 1.83 -11.42
CA PHE A 382 -15.56 1.77 -10.07
C PHE A 382 -15.22 3.19 -9.59
N LEU A 383 -15.88 3.66 -8.53
CA LEU A 383 -15.75 5.05 -8.08
C LEU A 383 -14.66 5.20 -7.01
N MET A 384 -13.71 6.09 -7.25
CA MET A 384 -12.65 6.46 -6.29
C MET A 384 -12.46 7.99 -6.23
N PRO A 385 -13.42 8.73 -5.65
CA PRO A 385 -13.34 10.18 -5.53
C PRO A 385 -12.49 10.62 -4.32
N SER A 386 -11.39 9.93 -4.07
CA SER A 386 -10.57 10.11 -2.87
C SER A 386 -9.98 11.53 -2.76
N GLU A 387 -9.98 12.10 -1.56
CA GLU A 387 -9.32 13.37 -1.24
C GLU A 387 -7.81 13.28 -1.44
N PHE A 388 -7.22 12.20 -1.00
CA PHE A 388 -5.86 11.79 -1.33
C PHE A 388 -5.79 10.26 -1.41
N GLU A 389 -4.97 9.76 -2.33
CA GLU A 389 -4.76 8.32 -2.52
C GLU A 389 -3.30 8.07 -2.88
N PRO A 390 -2.44 7.75 -1.91
CA PRO A 390 -1.01 7.56 -2.16
C PRO A 390 -0.71 6.64 -3.35
N CYS A 391 -1.36 5.51 -3.42
CA CYS A 391 -1.30 4.58 -4.55
C CYS A 391 -2.68 4.18 -5.07
N GLY A 392 -3.51 3.61 -4.18
CA GLY A 392 -4.70 2.88 -4.57
C GLY A 392 -4.34 1.54 -5.23
N LEU A 393 -5.10 0.51 -4.92
CA LEU A 393 -4.99 -0.80 -5.58
C LEU A 393 -6.30 -1.13 -6.33
N SER A 394 -7.42 -0.64 -5.81
CA SER A 394 -8.76 -0.97 -6.28
C SER A 394 -9.00 -0.54 -7.73
N GLN A 395 -8.46 0.60 -8.18
CA GLN A 395 -8.56 1.02 -9.59
C GLN A 395 -7.79 0.08 -10.52
N MET A 396 -6.63 -0.42 -10.09
CA MET A 396 -5.85 -1.37 -10.88
C MET A 396 -6.56 -2.74 -10.95
N ILE A 397 -7.14 -3.16 -9.82
CA ILE A 397 -7.95 -4.38 -9.76
C ILE A 397 -9.19 -4.23 -10.64
N SER A 398 -9.94 -3.12 -10.53
CA SER A 398 -11.14 -2.90 -11.33
C SER A 398 -10.85 -2.95 -12.83
N MET A 399 -9.75 -2.32 -13.28
CA MET A 399 -9.31 -2.39 -14.69
C MET A 399 -9.04 -3.82 -15.16
N ARG A 400 -8.43 -4.67 -14.32
CA ARG A 400 -8.22 -6.08 -14.66
C ARG A 400 -9.52 -6.86 -14.88
N TYR A 401 -10.59 -6.46 -14.17
CA TYR A 401 -11.92 -7.05 -14.33
C TYR A 401 -12.78 -6.33 -15.39
N GLY A 402 -12.19 -5.39 -16.15
CA GLY A 402 -12.90 -4.63 -17.17
C GLY A 402 -13.98 -3.69 -16.61
N THR A 403 -13.83 -3.31 -15.35
CA THR A 403 -14.66 -2.32 -14.69
C THR A 403 -13.90 -1.00 -14.71
N LEU A 404 -14.44 0.01 -15.40
CA LEU A 404 -13.71 1.25 -15.65
C LEU A 404 -13.69 2.16 -14.42
N PRO A 405 -12.51 2.57 -13.93
CA PRO A 405 -12.41 3.47 -12.79
C PRO A 405 -12.85 4.89 -13.18
N VAL A 406 -13.58 5.54 -12.25
CA VAL A 406 -13.86 6.98 -12.26
C VAL A 406 -13.20 7.55 -11.03
N VAL A 407 -12.15 8.33 -11.20
CA VAL A 407 -11.22 8.71 -10.13
C VAL A 407 -10.99 10.21 -10.05
N ARG A 408 -10.63 10.71 -8.86
CA ARG A 408 -10.02 12.03 -8.75
C ARG A 408 -8.53 11.94 -9.10
N GLU A 409 -7.99 12.98 -9.75
CA GLU A 409 -6.59 13.07 -10.18
C GLU A 409 -5.68 13.39 -8.99
N THR A 410 -5.38 12.37 -8.16
CA THR A 410 -4.47 12.48 -7.02
C THR A 410 -3.63 11.22 -6.89
N GLY A 411 -2.39 11.36 -6.43
CA GLY A 411 -1.47 10.27 -6.14
C GLY A 411 -1.44 9.17 -7.19
N GLY A 412 -1.53 7.93 -6.75
CA GLY A 412 -1.50 6.78 -7.66
C GLY A 412 -2.70 6.62 -8.58
N LEU A 413 -3.81 7.31 -8.30
CA LEU A 413 -4.96 7.34 -9.23
C LEU A 413 -4.59 8.08 -10.52
N ALA A 414 -3.94 9.25 -10.39
CA ALA A 414 -3.44 10.02 -11.53
C ALA A 414 -2.37 9.29 -12.33
N ASP A 415 -1.56 8.42 -11.66
CA ASP A 415 -0.48 7.68 -12.31
C ASP A 415 -0.96 6.38 -13.00
N SER A 416 -2.08 5.81 -12.57
CA SER A 416 -2.58 4.50 -13.05
C SER A 416 -3.76 4.59 -14.01
N VAL A 417 -4.58 5.65 -13.94
CA VAL A 417 -5.77 5.79 -14.77
C VAL A 417 -5.54 6.85 -15.85
N LYS A 418 -5.64 6.43 -17.11
CA LYS A 418 -5.57 7.33 -18.27
C LYS A 418 -6.99 7.81 -18.59
N PRO A 419 -7.27 9.13 -18.53
CA PRO A 419 -8.59 9.66 -18.85
C PRO A 419 -9.02 9.32 -20.28
N TYR A 420 -10.29 9.00 -20.47
CA TYR A 420 -10.85 8.80 -21.79
C TYR A 420 -10.78 10.05 -22.65
N ASN A 421 -10.20 9.91 -23.82
CA ASN A 421 -10.18 10.95 -24.85
C ASN A 421 -11.11 10.55 -26.01
N GLN A 422 -12.25 11.19 -26.10
CA GLN A 422 -13.26 10.91 -27.13
C GLN A 422 -12.78 11.13 -28.58
N PHE A 423 -11.72 11.91 -28.79
CA PHE A 423 -11.18 12.22 -30.13
C PHE A 423 -10.19 11.15 -30.61
N THR A 424 -9.44 10.55 -29.68
CA THR A 424 -8.45 9.51 -30.03
C THR A 424 -8.96 8.11 -29.71
N GLY A 425 -9.98 7.96 -28.88
CA GLY A 425 -10.49 6.68 -28.37
C GLY A 425 -9.58 6.03 -27.34
N GLU A 426 -8.53 6.73 -26.88
CA GLU A 426 -7.60 6.26 -25.87
C GLU A 426 -8.12 6.51 -24.47
N GLY A 427 -7.79 5.62 -23.54
CA GLY A 427 -8.10 5.74 -22.12
C GLY A 427 -8.27 4.40 -21.42
N THR A 428 -8.22 4.43 -20.08
CA THR A 428 -8.44 3.25 -19.23
C THR A 428 -9.50 3.49 -18.16
N GLY A 429 -10.09 4.70 -18.15
CA GLY A 429 -11.10 5.14 -17.19
C GLY A 429 -11.45 6.60 -17.40
N PHE A 430 -12.01 7.21 -16.37
CA PHE A 430 -12.43 8.60 -16.37
C PHE A 430 -11.86 9.32 -15.15
N SER A 431 -11.59 10.61 -15.27
CA SER A 431 -11.03 11.37 -14.15
C SER A 431 -11.60 12.79 -14.05
N PHE A 432 -11.53 13.36 -12.85
CA PHE A 432 -11.84 14.74 -12.54
C PHE A 432 -10.76 15.32 -11.63
N ALA A 433 -10.52 16.64 -11.72
CA ALA A 433 -9.36 17.26 -11.06
C ALA A 433 -9.67 17.73 -9.64
N ASN A 434 -10.75 18.48 -9.46
CA ASN A 434 -11.03 19.18 -8.20
C ASN A 434 -11.81 18.30 -7.21
N GLN A 435 -11.63 18.55 -5.91
CA GLN A 435 -12.47 17.94 -4.87
C GLN A 435 -13.85 18.62 -4.86
N ASN A 436 -14.63 18.35 -5.91
CA ASN A 436 -15.91 18.98 -6.19
C ASN A 436 -16.94 17.91 -6.60
N ALA A 437 -18.10 17.90 -5.92
CA ALA A 437 -19.12 16.89 -6.14
C ALA A 437 -19.85 17.03 -7.48
N ASP A 438 -20.01 18.26 -7.99
CA ASP A 438 -20.64 18.49 -9.30
C ASP A 438 -19.72 18.04 -10.43
N GLU A 439 -18.42 18.35 -10.36
CA GLU A 439 -17.42 17.87 -11.32
C GLU A 439 -17.33 16.34 -11.33
N MET A 440 -17.32 15.71 -10.15
CA MET A 440 -17.39 14.25 -10.03
C MET A 440 -18.67 13.70 -10.68
N ALA A 441 -19.81 14.28 -10.36
CA ALA A 441 -21.09 13.83 -10.91
C ALA A 441 -21.13 13.98 -12.44
N ASP A 442 -20.64 15.11 -12.99
CA ASP A 442 -20.56 15.33 -14.44
C ASP A 442 -19.75 14.25 -15.14
N ILE A 443 -18.62 13.86 -14.56
CA ILE A 443 -17.76 12.80 -15.13
C ILE A 443 -18.42 11.42 -15.02
N ILE A 444 -19.09 11.10 -13.91
CA ILE A 444 -19.85 9.84 -13.78
C ILE A 444 -20.98 9.78 -14.80
N LEU A 445 -21.72 10.89 -14.99
CA LEU A 445 -22.78 10.99 -15.98
C LEU A 445 -22.25 10.85 -17.41
N TYR A 446 -21.11 11.48 -17.71
CA TYR A 446 -20.43 11.31 -18.99
C TYR A 446 -20.03 9.85 -19.24
N ALA A 447 -19.44 9.19 -18.25
CA ALA A 447 -19.10 7.77 -18.35
C ALA A 447 -20.36 6.89 -18.61
N ALA A 448 -21.46 7.19 -17.90
CA ALA A 448 -22.74 6.51 -18.10
C ALA A 448 -23.33 6.77 -19.49
N ASP A 449 -23.15 7.98 -20.03
CA ASP A 449 -23.57 8.31 -21.41
C ASP A 449 -22.79 7.50 -22.45
N VAL A 450 -21.46 7.44 -22.31
CA VAL A 450 -20.60 6.60 -23.18
C VAL A 450 -21.02 5.13 -23.07
N TYR A 451 -21.29 4.63 -21.87
CA TYR A 451 -21.76 3.25 -21.65
C TYR A 451 -23.05 2.95 -22.41
N ARG A 452 -24.02 3.88 -22.40
CA ARG A 452 -25.35 3.68 -23.04
C ARG A 452 -25.31 3.89 -24.54
N ASN A 453 -24.65 4.95 -24.98
CA ASN A 453 -24.81 5.49 -26.32
C ASN A 453 -23.63 5.20 -27.27
N ASP A 454 -22.46 4.82 -26.72
CA ASP A 454 -21.28 4.44 -27.51
C ASP A 454 -20.67 3.11 -27.01
N LYS A 455 -21.39 2.03 -27.25
CA LYS A 455 -20.97 0.67 -26.85
C LYS A 455 -19.60 0.27 -27.44
N GLN A 456 -19.24 0.82 -28.62
CA GLN A 456 -17.94 0.52 -29.23
C GLN A 456 -16.79 1.22 -28.49
N ALA A 457 -16.96 2.50 -28.15
CA ALA A 457 -15.97 3.23 -27.35
C ALA A 457 -15.82 2.57 -25.98
N TRP A 458 -16.93 2.22 -25.32
CA TRP A 458 -16.88 1.53 -24.03
C TRP A 458 -16.11 0.21 -24.10
N ALA A 459 -16.41 -0.63 -25.08
CA ALA A 459 -15.70 -1.91 -25.29
C ALA A 459 -14.19 -1.71 -25.55
N ASN A 460 -13.83 -0.67 -26.30
CA ASN A 460 -12.43 -0.31 -26.53
C ASN A 460 -11.71 0.13 -25.26
N LEU A 461 -12.36 0.94 -24.42
CA LEU A 461 -11.82 1.36 -23.11
C LEU A 461 -11.62 0.15 -22.19
N VAL A 462 -12.59 -0.72 -22.08
CA VAL A 462 -12.49 -1.98 -21.31
C VAL A 462 -11.31 -2.81 -21.77
N LYS A 463 -11.13 -2.96 -23.08
CA LYS A 463 -10.00 -3.70 -23.66
C LYS A 463 -8.65 -3.05 -23.32
N GLN A 464 -8.55 -1.73 -23.39
CA GLN A 464 -7.34 -0.99 -23.03
C GLN A 464 -7.05 -1.14 -21.52
N ALA A 465 -8.06 -0.97 -20.65
CA ALA A 465 -7.93 -1.13 -19.22
C ALA A 465 -7.45 -2.54 -18.82
N MET A 466 -8.03 -3.58 -19.39
CA MET A 466 -7.63 -4.98 -19.14
C MET A 466 -6.24 -5.33 -19.70
N ALA A 467 -5.69 -4.55 -20.61
CA ALA A 467 -4.36 -4.75 -21.20
C ALA A 467 -3.23 -4.10 -20.39
N GLU A 468 -3.55 -3.22 -19.42
CA GLU A 468 -2.53 -2.61 -18.57
C GLU A 468 -1.81 -3.66 -17.71
N ASP A 469 -0.50 -3.56 -17.62
CA ASP A 469 0.33 -4.45 -16.79
C ASP A 469 0.62 -3.84 -15.43
N PHE A 470 -0.21 -4.17 -14.46
CA PHE A 470 -0.02 -3.82 -13.05
C PHE A 470 0.66 -4.93 -12.23
N SER A 471 1.37 -5.85 -12.87
CA SER A 471 2.16 -6.84 -12.14
C SER A 471 3.30 -6.19 -11.36
N TRP A 472 3.71 -6.84 -10.28
CA TRP A 472 4.87 -6.41 -9.49
C TRP A 472 6.19 -6.43 -10.23
N HIS A 473 6.26 -6.98 -11.46
CA HIS A 473 7.51 -7.11 -12.20
C HIS A 473 8.17 -5.76 -12.50
N ASN A 474 7.38 -4.80 -12.98
CA ASN A 474 7.88 -3.47 -13.33
C ASN A 474 8.32 -2.71 -12.07
N ALA A 475 7.46 -2.66 -11.05
CA ALA A 475 7.79 -2.03 -9.78
C ALA A 475 9.06 -2.65 -9.15
N ALA A 476 9.17 -3.98 -9.11
CA ALA A 476 10.34 -4.65 -8.55
C ALA A 476 11.65 -4.31 -9.28
N ASN A 477 11.61 -4.11 -10.60
CA ASN A 477 12.78 -3.63 -11.34
C ASN A 477 13.17 -2.21 -10.92
N GLU A 478 12.21 -1.30 -10.75
CA GLU A 478 12.46 0.06 -10.30
C GLU A 478 13.04 0.11 -8.87
N TYR A 479 12.51 -0.72 -7.95
CA TYR A 479 13.11 -0.89 -6.61
C TYR A 479 14.54 -1.40 -6.70
N LEU A 480 14.80 -2.41 -7.55
CA LEU A 480 16.11 -2.98 -7.72
C LEU A 480 17.11 -1.96 -8.32
N ASP A 481 16.66 -1.07 -9.22
CA ASP A 481 17.46 0.02 -9.76
C ASP A 481 17.91 1.00 -8.67
N VAL A 482 17.02 1.35 -7.72
CA VAL A 482 17.37 2.18 -6.56
C VAL A 482 18.41 1.48 -5.68
N TYR A 483 18.25 0.18 -5.40
CA TYR A 483 19.23 -0.54 -4.59
C TYR A 483 20.61 -0.62 -5.27
N HIS A 484 20.65 -0.80 -6.59
CA HIS A 484 21.90 -0.76 -7.34
C HIS A 484 22.52 0.65 -7.43
N LEU A 485 21.71 1.70 -7.43
CA LEU A 485 22.20 3.08 -7.33
C LEU A 485 22.97 3.30 -6.02
N LEU A 486 22.50 2.69 -4.92
CA LEU A 486 23.15 2.77 -3.61
C LEU A 486 24.38 1.86 -3.48
N HIS A 487 24.46 0.79 -4.28
CA HIS A 487 25.54 -0.18 -4.32
C HIS A 487 26.05 -0.43 -5.75
N PRO A 488 26.66 0.58 -6.41
CA PRO A 488 27.12 0.46 -7.80
C PRO A 488 28.23 -0.59 -7.98
N GLU A 489 28.92 -0.99 -6.92
CA GLU A 489 29.94 -2.03 -6.93
C GLU A 489 29.34 -3.45 -7.08
N ILE A 490 28.05 -3.64 -6.84
CA ILE A 490 27.37 -4.92 -7.00
C ILE A 490 26.72 -4.97 -8.39
N ILE A 491 27.26 -5.80 -9.27
CA ILE A 491 26.75 -5.92 -10.64
C ILE A 491 25.37 -6.58 -10.63
N ARG A 492 24.41 -5.97 -11.33
CA ARG A 492 23.07 -6.53 -11.53
C ARG A 492 23.16 -7.92 -12.17
N TYR A 493 22.52 -8.90 -11.52
CA TYR A 493 22.42 -10.25 -12.04
C TYR A 493 21.30 -10.32 -13.08
N VAL A 494 21.65 -10.17 -14.36
CA VAL A 494 20.70 -10.39 -15.47
C VAL A 494 20.62 -11.90 -15.69
N ARG A 495 19.48 -12.54 -15.38
CA ARG A 495 19.22 -13.91 -15.88
C ARG A 495 19.23 -13.81 -17.41
N ARG A 496 20.17 -14.49 -18.07
CA ARG A 496 20.02 -14.77 -19.49
C ARG A 496 18.66 -15.50 -19.63
N ARG A 497 17.73 -14.87 -20.32
CA ARG A 497 16.56 -15.60 -20.81
C ARG A 497 17.13 -16.72 -21.67
N ASP A 498 16.82 -17.94 -21.32
CA ASP A 498 16.99 -19.06 -22.25
C ASP A 498 16.06 -18.76 -23.43
N TRP A 499 16.68 -18.53 -24.59
CA TRP A 499 16.03 -18.25 -25.87
C TRP A 499 15.36 -19.50 -26.37
#